data_b98fb536f96dcc60e72be326e096ac5c
#
_entry.id   b98fb536f96dcc60e72be326e096ac5c
#
_cell.length_a   1.000
_cell.length_b   1.000
_cell.length_c   1.000
_cell.angle_alpha   90.00
_cell.angle_beta   90.00
_cell.angle_gamma   90.00
#
_symmetry.space_group_name_H-M   'P 1'
#
loop_
_entity.id
_entity.type
_entity.pdbx_description
1 polymer ?
#
loop_
_entity_poly.entity_id
_entity_poly.type
_entity_poly.pdbx_seq_one_letter_code
_entity_poly.pdbx_strand_id
1 'polypeptide(L)'
;MVRLNGRNRATFFLGVLAMLALHLRHQQVGALHWTLLVLQFAVYPGLIYWRAVRSADPLRTELQNLLLDGFLLGMWMAVWGMPLWISFMLVIAVCLNVVIYMGMPGLGKAWAALGGGIAVVWLVAGIDFRPDTSLAVSLLCIGLLTLYLLFFANAAYHRGLSLRENRKVLGERLEQITELQARLQEQALHDPLTGLYNRRHMDTVLARELATCRDAGESLALVLLDIDHFKRV
;
A
#
# COMPACT_ATOMS: atom_id res chain seq x y z
N MET A 1 -8.49 3.26 -1.40
CA MET A 1 -7.43 3.36 -2.39
C MET A 1 -7.97 3.75 -3.77
N VAL A 2 -8.80 2.93 -4.45
CA VAL A 2 -9.28 3.16 -5.83
C VAL A 2 -9.94 4.52 -6.03
N ARG A 3 -10.86 4.95 -5.14
CA ARG A 3 -11.51 6.27 -5.24
C ARG A 3 -10.54 7.45 -5.16
N LEU A 4 -9.58 7.38 -4.23
CA LEU A 4 -8.58 8.43 -4.05
C LEU A 4 -7.66 8.51 -5.28
N ASN A 5 -7.18 7.36 -5.74
CA ASN A 5 -6.30 7.29 -6.90
C ASN A 5 -7.02 7.72 -8.19
N GLY A 6 -8.29 7.34 -8.38
CA GLY A 6 -9.10 7.77 -9.52
C GLY A 6 -9.28 9.29 -9.59
N ARG A 7 -9.56 9.94 -8.43
CA ARG A 7 -9.66 11.40 -8.36
C ARG A 7 -8.32 12.08 -8.65
N ASN A 8 -7.24 11.60 -8.06
CA ASN A 8 -5.91 12.15 -8.25
C ASN A 8 -5.44 12.01 -9.71
N ARG A 9 -5.68 10.84 -10.32
CA ARG A 9 -5.42 10.58 -11.74
C ARG A 9 -6.18 11.58 -12.63
N ALA A 10 -7.47 11.75 -12.41
CA ALA A 10 -8.28 12.67 -13.19
C ALA A 10 -7.76 14.13 -13.09
N THR A 11 -7.45 14.59 -11.87
CA THR A 11 -6.91 15.96 -11.66
C THR A 11 -5.55 16.13 -12.34
N PHE A 12 -4.64 15.16 -12.18
CA PHE A 12 -3.32 15.22 -12.79
C PHE A 12 -3.40 15.19 -14.32
N PHE A 13 -4.20 14.31 -14.88
CA PHE A 13 -4.37 14.18 -16.34
C PHE A 13 -4.99 15.45 -16.96
N LEU A 14 -5.95 16.09 -16.29
CA LEU A 14 -6.49 17.38 -16.72
C LEU A 14 -5.41 18.49 -16.69
N GLY A 15 -4.56 18.51 -15.68
CA GLY A 15 -3.41 19.42 -15.62
C GLY A 15 -2.43 19.17 -16.76
N VAL A 16 -2.13 17.90 -17.05
CA VAL A 16 -1.29 17.52 -18.20
C VAL A 16 -1.94 17.93 -19.53
N LEU A 17 -3.25 17.75 -19.70
CA LEU A 17 -3.97 18.18 -20.90
C LEU A 17 -3.85 19.69 -21.12
N ALA A 18 -4.05 20.51 -20.09
CA ALA A 18 -3.91 21.96 -20.17
C ALA A 18 -2.49 22.38 -20.55
N MET A 19 -1.48 21.72 -19.94
CA MET A 19 -0.07 21.95 -20.26
C MET A 19 0.26 21.59 -21.73
N LEU A 20 -0.26 20.43 -22.20
CA LEU A 20 -0.07 19.97 -23.58
C LEU A 20 -0.76 20.91 -24.57
N ALA A 21 -1.95 21.38 -24.24
CA ALA A 21 -2.65 22.37 -25.05
C ALA A 21 -1.79 23.65 -25.21
N LEU A 22 -1.11 24.09 -24.15
CA LEU A 22 -0.19 25.22 -24.21
C LEU A 22 1.07 24.89 -25.04
N HIS A 23 1.65 23.69 -24.89
CA HIS A 23 2.83 23.27 -25.63
C HIS A 23 2.56 23.15 -27.14
N LEU A 24 1.42 22.57 -27.50
CA LEU A 24 1.07 22.27 -28.89
C LEU A 24 0.38 23.43 -29.63
N ARG A 25 0.01 24.52 -28.93
CA ARG A 25 -0.75 25.63 -29.52
C ARG A 25 -0.10 26.27 -30.74
N HIS A 26 1.23 26.23 -30.83
CA HIS A 26 2.03 26.78 -31.93
C HIS A 26 2.45 25.74 -32.97
N GLN A 27 2.09 24.48 -32.75
CA GLN A 27 2.37 23.39 -33.68
C GLN A 27 1.12 23.12 -34.50
N GLN A 28 1.29 22.87 -35.81
CA GLN A 28 0.19 22.49 -36.69
C GLN A 28 -0.19 21.04 -36.45
N VAL A 29 -0.92 20.79 -35.34
CA VAL A 29 -1.37 19.44 -34.93
C VAL A 29 -2.76 19.20 -35.51
N GLY A 30 -2.95 18.09 -36.22
CA GLY A 30 -4.22 17.72 -36.84
C GLY A 30 -5.35 17.42 -35.84
N ALA A 31 -6.60 17.52 -36.29
CA ALA A 31 -7.78 17.27 -35.44
C ALA A 31 -7.77 15.88 -34.78
N LEU A 32 -7.28 14.85 -35.47
CA LEU A 32 -7.16 13.50 -34.93
C LEU A 32 -6.29 13.47 -33.68
N HIS A 33 -5.16 14.16 -33.69
CA HIS A 33 -4.24 14.21 -32.54
C HIS A 33 -4.92 14.87 -31.31
N TRP A 34 -5.64 15.99 -31.53
CA TRP A 34 -6.41 16.64 -30.47
C TRP A 34 -7.52 15.74 -29.93
N THR A 35 -8.22 15.01 -30.77
CA THR A 35 -9.24 14.04 -30.33
C THR A 35 -8.64 12.95 -29.45
N LEU A 36 -7.51 12.38 -29.85
CA LEU A 36 -6.80 11.35 -29.08
C LEU A 36 -6.30 11.89 -27.73
N LEU A 37 -5.80 13.14 -27.69
CA LEU A 37 -5.41 13.79 -26.44
C LEU A 37 -6.59 13.95 -25.48
N VAL A 38 -7.72 14.46 -25.97
CA VAL A 38 -8.92 14.61 -25.12
C VAL A 38 -9.42 13.25 -24.63
N LEU A 39 -9.46 12.24 -25.49
CA LEU A 39 -9.83 10.88 -25.09
C LEU A 39 -8.90 10.33 -24.01
N GLN A 40 -7.59 10.48 -24.19
CA GLN A 40 -6.60 9.96 -23.23
C GLN A 40 -6.61 10.71 -21.90
N PHE A 41 -6.69 12.03 -21.90
CA PHE A 41 -6.46 12.82 -20.68
C PHE A 41 -7.75 13.27 -19.98
N ALA A 42 -8.89 13.30 -20.68
CA ALA A 42 -10.18 13.67 -20.09
C ALA A 42 -11.13 12.49 -19.90
N VAL A 43 -11.21 11.55 -20.86
CA VAL A 43 -12.19 10.45 -20.84
C VAL A 43 -11.61 9.19 -20.18
N TYR A 44 -10.40 8.79 -20.59
CA TYR A 44 -9.74 7.57 -20.12
C TYR A 44 -9.66 7.44 -18.58
N PRO A 45 -9.33 8.50 -17.78
CA PRO A 45 -9.30 8.38 -16.33
C PRO A 45 -10.62 7.89 -15.73
N GLY A 46 -11.75 8.32 -16.31
CA GLY A 46 -13.08 7.87 -15.91
C GLY A 46 -13.34 6.39 -16.24
N LEU A 47 -12.97 5.98 -17.45
CA LEU A 47 -13.14 4.59 -17.90
C LEU A 47 -12.34 3.61 -17.04
N ILE A 48 -11.08 3.92 -16.76
CA ILE A 48 -10.20 3.05 -16.02
C ILE A 48 -10.56 3.00 -14.53
N TYR A 49 -11.08 4.09 -13.96
CA TYR A 49 -11.70 4.11 -12.64
C TYR A 49 -12.94 3.19 -12.59
N TRP A 50 -13.82 3.30 -13.55
CA TRP A 50 -15.02 2.46 -13.65
C TRP A 50 -14.66 0.97 -13.78
N ARG A 51 -13.64 0.62 -14.59
CA ARG A 51 -13.07 -0.72 -14.69
C ARG A 51 -12.61 -1.25 -13.32
N ALA A 52 -11.86 -0.45 -12.55
CA ALA A 52 -11.34 -0.84 -11.25
C ALA A 52 -12.46 -1.07 -10.22
N VAL A 53 -13.47 -0.19 -10.17
CA VAL A 53 -14.58 -0.29 -9.21
C VAL A 53 -15.46 -1.51 -9.46
N ARG A 54 -15.62 -1.94 -10.73
CA ARG A 54 -16.42 -3.12 -11.11
C ARG A 54 -15.66 -4.43 -11.11
N SER A 55 -14.35 -4.40 -10.90
CA SER A 55 -13.52 -5.60 -10.86
C SER A 55 -13.80 -6.45 -9.62
N ALA A 56 -13.66 -7.76 -9.74
CA ALA A 56 -13.66 -8.69 -8.61
C ALA A 56 -12.51 -8.43 -7.63
N ASP A 57 -11.35 -7.94 -8.11
CA ASP A 57 -10.22 -7.49 -7.31
C ASP A 57 -9.86 -6.04 -7.70
N PRO A 58 -10.51 -5.04 -7.05
CA PRO A 58 -10.28 -3.63 -7.37
C PRO A 58 -8.82 -3.18 -7.16
N LEU A 59 -8.13 -3.78 -6.18
CA LEU A 59 -6.76 -3.42 -5.87
C LEU A 59 -5.80 -3.88 -6.97
N ARG A 60 -5.88 -5.15 -7.33
CA ARG A 60 -5.06 -5.73 -8.40
C ARG A 60 -5.29 -5.02 -9.73
N THR A 61 -6.56 -4.74 -10.04
CA THR A 61 -6.92 -4.01 -11.27
C THR A 61 -6.34 -2.59 -11.27
N GLU A 62 -6.35 -1.90 -10.13
CA GLU A 62 -5.77 -0.57 -10.02
C GLU A 62 -4.24 -0.58 -10.18
N LEU A 63 -3.55 -1.61 -9.68
CA LEU A 63 -2.12 -1.79 -9.91
C LEU A 63 -1.79 -2.03 -11.39
N GLN A 64 -2.63 -2.78 -12.10
CA GLN A 64 -2.51 -2.94 -13.55
C GLN A 64 -2.76 -1.63 -14.29
N ASN A 65 -3.75 -0.84 -13.83
CA ASN A 65 -4.05 0.47 -14.38
C ASN A 65 -2.85 1.44 -14.29
N LEU A 66 -2.10 1.42 -13.17
CA LEU A 66 -0.90 2.23 -13.02
C LEU A 66 0.19 1.90 -14.06
N LEU A 67 0.36 0.63 -14.38
CA LEU A 67 1.31 0.22 -15.42
C LEU A 67 0.81 0.57 -16.82
N LEU A 68 -0.50 0.46 -17.06
CA LEU A 68 -1.11 0.90 -18.31
C LEU A 68 -0.98 2.41 -18.49
N ASP A 69 -1.18 3.21 -17.43
CA ASP A 69 -0.91 4.64 -17.44
C ASP A 69 0.54 4.92 -17.89
N GLY A 70 1.50 4.22 -17.28
CA GLY A 70 2.91 4.35 -17.64
C GLY A 70 3.20 4.03 -19.11
N PHE A 71 2.64 2.94 -19.61
CA PHE A 71 2.79 2.55 -21.02
C PHE A 71 2.23 3.61 -21.98
N LEU A 72 0.99 4.07 -21.74
CA LEU A 72 0.36 5.08 -22.59
C LEU A 72 1.06 6.44 -22.53
N LEU A 73 1.52 6.84 -21.34
CA LEU A 73 2.30 8.08 -21.17
C LEU A 73 3.65 7.97 -21.87
N GLY A 74 4.31 6.78 -21.83
CA GLY A 74 5.52 6.52 -22.61
C GLY A 74 5.31 6.66 -24.12
N MET A 75 4.20 6.16 -24.64
CA MET A 75 3.81 6.36 -26.07
C MET A 75 3.69 7.85 -26.38
N TRP A 76 2.95 8.61 -25.56
CA TRP A 76 2.75 10.04 -25.79
C TRP A 76 4.07 10.83 -25.72
N MET A 77 4.96 10.51 -24.78
CA MET A 77 6.28 11.14 -24.70
C MET A 77 7.05 10.97 -26.03
N ALA A 78 7.04 9.78 -26.60
CA ALA A 78 7.69 9.50 -27.87
C ALA A 78 7.02 10.23 -29.06
N VAL A 79 5.68 10.26 -29.10
CA VAL A 79 4.91 11.00 -30.12
C VAL A 79 5.23 12.49 -30.12
N TRP A 80 5.51 13.09 -28.96
CA TRP A 80 5.87 14.51 -28.84
C TRP A 80 7.36 14.80 -29.05
N GLY A 81 8.17 13.79 -29.35
CA GLY A 81 9.61 13.95 -29.54
C GLY A 81 10.39 14.09 -28.24
N MET A 82 9.87 13.56 -27.14
CA MET A 82 10.56 13.54 -25.83
C MET A 82 10.87 14.95 -25.26
N PRO A 83 9.89 15.89 -25.20
CA PRO A 83 10.15 17.22 -24.66
C PRO A 83 10.61 17.12 -23.20
N LEU A 84 11.75 17.73 -22.88
CA LEU A 84 12.54 17.45 -21.68
C LEU A 84 11.72 17.59 -20.39
N TRP A 85 11.12 18.75 -20.13
CA TRP A 85 10.40 19.01 -18.89
C TRP A 85 9.09 18.23 -18.77
N ILE A 86 8.38 18.04 -19.89
CA ILE A 86 7.15 17.23 -19.94
C ILE A 86 7.49 15.77 -19.63
N SER A 87 8.47 15.21 -20.33
CA SER A 87 8.92 13.83 -20.12
C SER A 87 9.41 13.59 -18.70
N PHE A 88 10.23 14.50 -18.17
CA PHE A 88 10.72 14.43 -16.79
C PHE A 88 9.56 14.39 -15.78
N MET A 89 8.59 15.30 -15.91
CA MET A 89 7.42 15.35 -15.03
C MET A 89 6.61 14.04 -15.08
N LEU A 90 6.36 13.51 -16.29
CA LEU A 90 5.59 12.28 -16.47
C LEU A 90 6.33 11.05 -15.91
N VAL A 91 7.64 10.94 -16.14
CA VAL A 91 8.47 9.86 -15.57
C VAL A 91 8.41 9.87 -14.05
N ILE A 92 8.64 11.04 -13.43
CA ILE A 92 8.56 11.14 -11.96
C ILE A 92 7.17 10.79 -11.44
N ALA A 93 6.11 11.27 -12.09
CA ALA A 93 4.74 10.98 -11.68
C ALA A 93 4.40 9.48 -11.75
N VAL A 94 4.78 8.80 -12.84
CA VAL A 94 4.58 7.34 -12.99
C VAL A 94 5.40 6.56 -11.97
N CYS A 95 6.69 6.86 -11.84
CA CYS A 95 7.58 6.16 -10.91
C CYS A 95 7.09 6.30 -9.46
N LEU A 96 6.76 7.52 -9.02
CA LEU A 96 6.23 7.76 -7.67
C LEU A 96 4.93 7.01 -7.43
N ASN A 97 3.98 7.06 -8.36
CA ASN A 97 2.73 6.34 -8.22
C ASN A 97 2.95 4.83 -8.04
N VAL A 98 3.78 4.24 -8.89
CA VAL A 98 4.04 2.80 -8.82
C VAL A 98 4.80 2.43 -7.54
N VAL A 99 5.80 3.22 -7.13
CA VAL A 99 6.58 2.96 -5.90
C VAL A 99 5.72 3.05 -4.65
N ILE A 100 4.79 3.99 -4.58
CA ILE A 100 3.89 4.13 -3.41
C ILE A 100 3.00 2.90 -3.21
N TYR A 101 2.61 2.23 -4.27
CA TYR A 101 1.67 1.11 -4.20
C TYR A 101 2.34 -0.27 -4.33
N MET A 102 3.47 -0.36 -5.03
CA MET A 102 4.20 -1.62 -5.27
C MET A 102 5.58 -1.66 -4.58
N GLY A 103 5.97 -0.56 -3.90
CA GLY A 103 7.30 -0.43 -3.31
C GLY A 103 8.40 -0.31 -4.37
N MET A 104 9.66 -0.35 -3.92
CA MET A 104 10.84 -0.28 -4.80
C MET A 104 10.87 -1.35 -5.91
N PRO A 105 10.42 -2.62 -5.69
CA PRO A 105 10.33 -3.59 -6.78
C PRO A 105 9.39 -3.18 -7.91
N GLY A 106 8.43 -2.28 -7.65
CA GLY A 106 7.55 -1.72 -8.67
C GLY A 106 8.26 -0.79 -9.65
N LEU A 107 9.38 -0.19 -9.24
CA LEU A 107 10.12 0.77 -10.09
C LEU A 107 10.56 0.15 -11.42
N GLY A 108 11.07 -1.07 -11.41
CA GLY A 108 11.42 -1.80 -12.63
C GLY A 108 10.23 -1.99 -13.58
N LYS A 109 9.03 -2.25 -13.02
CA LYS A 109 7.79 -2.38 -13.79
C LYS A 109 7.37 -1.03 -14.39
N ALA A 110 7.55 0.08 -13.66
CA ALA A 110 7.27 1.43 -14.16
C ALA A 110 8.17 1.77 -15.35
N TRP A 111 9.47 1.51 -15.24
CA TRP A 111 10.41 1.70 -16.34
C TRP A 111 10.12 0.80 -17.53
N ALA A 112 9.78 -0.47 -17.31
CA ALA A 112 9.38 -1.39 -18.37
C ALA A 112 8.12 -0.91 -19.09
N ALA A 113 7.12 -0.39 -18.36
CA ALA A 113 5.91 0.14 -18.95
C ALA A 113 6.17 1.39 -19.79
N LEU A 114 6.88 2.39 -19.23
CA LEU A 114 7.27 3.61 -19.94
C LEU A 114 8.11 3.29 -21.18
N GLY A 115 9.17 2.50 -20.99
CA GLY A 115 10.08 2.10 -22.08
C GLY A 115 9.38 1.28 -23.16
N GLY A 116 8.46 0.40 -22.77
CA GLY A 116 7.62 -0.36 -23.71
C GLY A 116 6.75 0.55 -24.58
N GLY A 117 6.12 1.57 -23.97
CA GLY A 117 5.36 2.57 -24.72
C GLY A 117 6.22 3.37 -25.70
N ILE A 118 7.39 3.82 -25.26
CA ILE A 118 8.35 4.52 -26.12
C ILE A 118 8.82 3.62 -27.27
N ALA A 119 9.18 2.37 -26.97
CA ALA A 119 9.65 1.42 -27.95
C ALA A 119 8.64 1.12 -29.05
N VAL A 120 7.35 1.01 -28.70
CA VAL A 120 6.28 0.79 -29.69
C VAL A 120 6.22 1.96 -30.68
N VAL A 121 6.25 3.20 -30.21
CA VAL A 121 6.22 4.36 -31.11
C VAL A 121 7.49 4.45 -31.94
N TRP A 122 8.64 4.19 -31.34
CA TRP A 122 9.93 4.17 -32.07
C TRP A 122 9.97 3.17 -33.22
N LEU A 123 9.45 1.96 -32.96
CA LEU A 123 9.42 0.90 -33.99
C LEU A 123 8.42 1.18 -35.13
N VAL A 124 7.30 1.87 -34.82
CA VAL A 124 6.22 2.09 -35.80
C VAL A 124 6.42 3.37 -36.60
N ALA A 125 6.82 4.46 -35.93
CA ALA A 125 6.87 5.81 -36.54
C ALA A 125 8.25 6.47 -36.47
N GLY A 126 9.19 5.89 -35.73
CA GLY A 126 10.43 6.59 -35.36
C GLY A 126 10.19 7.66 -34.30
N ILE A 127 11.25 8.23 -33.78
CA ILE A 127 11.18 9.36 -32.84
C ILE A 127 11.96 10.54 -33.44
N ASP A 128 11.26 11.64 -33.67
CA ASP A 128 11.87 12.92 -34.01
C ASP A 128 12.18 13.66 -32.69
N PHE A 129 13.42 13.58 -32.22
CA PHE A 129 13.81 14.07 -30.90
C PHE A 129 13.75 15.61 -30.85
N ARG A 130 12.84 16.16 -30.07
CA ARG A 130 12.59 17.59 -29.88
C ARG A 130 12.53 17.94 -28.40
N PRO A 131 13.66 18.04 -27.69
CA PRO A 131 13.71 18.23 -26.24
C PRO A 131 13.25 19.61 -25.79
N ASP A 132 13.11 20.57 -26.70
CA ASP A 132 12.85 21.96 -26.38
C ASP A 132 11.43 22.18 -25.83
N THR A 133 11.34 22.96 -24.78
CA THR A 133 10.08 23.43 -24.21
C THR A 133 10.13 24.94 -23.98
N SER A 134 9.01 25.63 -24.22
CA SER A 134 8.95 27.06 -23.91
C SER A 134 9.07 27.31 -22.40
N LEU A 135 9.55 28.52 -22.03
CA LEU A 135 9.66 28.89 -20.62
C LEU A 135 8.32 28.73 -19.87
N ALA A 136 7.21 29.12 -20.49
CA ALA A 136 5.88 28.99 -19.89
C ALA A 136 5.51 27.53 -19.62
N VAL A 137 5.77 26.61 -20.55
CA VAL A 137 5.54 25.18 -20.41
C VAL A 137 6.46 24.61 -19.31
N SER A 138 7.74 24.98 -19.28
CA SER A 138 8.69 24.54 -18.28
C SER A 138 8.27 24.96 -16.85
N LEU A 139 7.86 26.22 -16.67
CA LEU A 139 7.36 26.73 -15.38
C LEU A 139 6.07 26.00 -14.96
N LEU A 140 5.18 25.73 -15.91
CA LEU A 140 3.94 24.98 -15.62
C LEU A 140 4.23 23.53 -15.23
N CYS A 141 5.18 22.86 -15.91
CA CYS A 141 5.64 21.52 -15.52
C CYS A 141 6.22 21.50 -14.10
N ILE A 142 7.09 22.45 -13.77
CA ILE A 142 7.68 22.58 -12.44
C ILE A 142 6.59 22.81 -11.39
N GLY A 143 5.63 23.70 -11.65
CA GLY A 143 4.52 23.98 -10.76
C GLY A 143 3.63 22.76 -10.53
N LEU A 144 3.22 22.08 -11.59
CA LEU A 144 2.40 20.84 -11.50
C LEU A 144 3.15 19.73 -10.77
N LEU A 145 4.43 19.54 -11.06
CA LEU A 145 5.25 18.54 -10.36
C LEU A 145 5.40 18.87 -8.88
N THR A 146 5.63 20.13 -8.54
CA THR A 146 5.73 20.58 -7.14
C THR A 146 4.43 20.32 -6.39
N LEU A 147 3.27 20.72 -6.95
CA LEU A 147 1.98 20.45 -6.35
C LEU A 147 1.72 18.94 -6.18
N TYR A 148 2.09 18.17 -7.18
CA TYR A 148 1.98 16.71 -7.14
C TYR A 148 2.82 16.12 -6.01
N LEU A 149 4.09 16.54 -5.87
CA LEU A 149 5.00 16.08 -4.80
C LEU A 149 4.50 16.49 -3.41
N LEU A 150 4.01 17.72 -3.23
CA LEU A 150 3.45 18.20 -1.98
C LEU A 150 2.21 17.40 -1.59
N PHE A 151 1.33 17.10 -2.55
CA PHE A 151 0.16 16.26 -2.32
C PHE A 151 0.58 14.86 -1.84
N PHE A 152 1.57 14.24 -2.48
CA PHE A 152 2.08 12.93 -2.08
C PHE A 152 2.78 12.95 -0.71
N ALA A 153 3.58 13.97 -0.45
CA ALA A 153 4.24 14.15 0.85
C ALA A 153 3.19 14.26 1.98
N ASN A 154 2.14 15.06 1.77
CA ASN A 154 1.05 15.20 2.72
C ASN A 154 0.28 13.86 2.92
N ALA A 155 -0.02 13.15 1.85
CA ALA A 155 -0.68 11.84 1.93
C ALA A 155 0.20 10.79 2.65
N ALA A 156 1.50 10.78 2.41
CA ALA A 156 2.45 9.91 3.10
C ALA A 156 2.55 10.24 4.60
N TYR A 157 2.57 11.53 4.95
CA TYR A 157 2.56 11.99 6.33
C TYR A 157 1.33 11.50 7.10
N HIS A 158 0.14 11.69 6.55
CA HIS A 158 -1.12 11.23 7.18
C HIS A 158 -1.19 9.70 7.32
N ARG A 159 -0.70 8.95 6.34
CA ARG A 159 -0.58 7.48 6.44
C ARG A 159 0.37 7.08 7.57
N GLY A 160 1.50 7.78 7.68
CA GLY A 160 2.46 7.55 8.76
C GLY A 160 1.86 7.76 10.15
N LEU A 161 1.08 8.83 10.33
CA LEU A 161 0.38 9.10 11.58
C LEU A 161 -0.65 8.00 11.90
N SER A 162 -1.51 7.64 10.96
CA SER A 162 -2.51 6.59 11.15
C SER A 162 -1.90 5.23 11.47
N LEU A 163 -0.76 4.88 10.85
CA LEU A 163 -0.05 3.64 11.17
C LEU A 163 0.53 3.63 12.58
N ARG A 164 1.05 4.77 13.05
CA ARG A 164 1.56 4.91 14.44
C ARG A 164 0.42 4.73 15.45
N GLU A 165 -0.72 5.37 15.21
CA GLU A 165 -1.89 5.27 16.08
C GLU A 165 -2.46 3.85 16.11
N ASN A 166 -2.60 3.20 14.94
CA ASN A 166 -3.06 1.81 14.87
C ASN A 166 -2.10 0.84 15.59
N ARG A 167 -0.78 1.06 15.50
CA ARG A 167 0.21 0.26 16.24
C ARG A 167 0.07 0.43 17.74
N LYS A 168 -0.17 1.66 18.22
CA LYS A 168 -0.39 1.92 19.65
C LYS A 168 -1.63 1.19 20.16
N VAL A 169 -2.78 1.36 19.48
CA VAL A 169 -4.03 0.68 19.84
C VAL A 169 -3.89 -0.84 19.80
N LEU A 170 -3.15 -1.38 18.81
CA LEU A 170 -2.90 -2.82 18.73
C LEU A 170 -2.04 -3.30 19.90
N GLY A 171 -1.01 -2.55 20.31
CA GLY A 171 -0.18 -2.83 21.47
C GLY A 171 -1.01 -2.90 22.76
N GLU A 172 -1.86 -1.91 23.01
CA GLU A 172 -2.75 -1.85 24.17
C GLU A 172 -3.72 -3.05 24.21
N ARG A 173 -4.27 -3.46 23.06
CA ARG A 173 -5.14 -4.64 22.96
C ARG A 173 -4.41 -5.95 23.21
N LEU A 174 -3.17 -6.08 22.72
CA LEU A 174 -2.35 -7.27 22.99
C LEU A 174 -2.04 -7.39 24.49
N GLU A 175 -1.72 -6.29 25.16
CA GLU A 175 -1.48 -6.24 26.60
C GLU A 175 -2.73 -6.67 27.39
N GLN A 176 -3.92 -6.15 27.04
CA GLN A 176 -5.19 -6.56 27.63
C GLN A 176 -5.49 -8.06 27.44
N ILE A 177 -5.23 -8.59 26.23
CA ILE A 177 -5.44 -10.02 25.94
C ILE A 177 -4.49 -10.87 26.79
N THR A 178 -3.23 -10.48 26.93
CA THR A 178 -2.24 -11.19 27.73
C THR A 178 -2.64 -11.20 29.21
N GLU A 179 -3.10 -10.07 29.75
CA GLU A 179 -3.60 -9.98 31.11
C GLU A 179 -4.84 -10.86 31.36
N LEU A 180 -5.81 -10.81 30.42
CA LEU A 180 -7.00 -11.67 30.50
C LEU A 180 -6.65 -13.16 30.44
N GLN A 181 -5.70 -13.53 29.58
CA GLN A 181 -5.22 -14.93 29.50
C GLN A 181 -4.55 -15.37 30.82
N ALA A 182 -3.72 -14.51 31.42
CA ALA A 182 -3.10 -14.81 32.70
C ALA A 182 -4.13 -15.03 33.82
N ARG A 183 -5.16 -14.15 33.88
CA ARG A 183 -6.27 -14.29 34.85
C ARG A 183 -7.08 -15.56 34.62
N LEU A 184 -7.39 -15.90 33.36
CA LEU A 184 -8.11 -17.13 33.01
C LEU A 184 -7.29 -18.38 33.38
N GLN A 185 -5.97 -18.35 33.13
CA GLN A 185 -5.08 -19.44 33.57
C GLN A 185 -5.06 -19.59 35.08
N GLU A 186 -4.95 -18.51 35.83
CA GLU A 186 -4.97 -18.54 37.30
C GLU A 186 -6.30 -19.11 37.82
N GLN A 187 -7.45 -18.65 37.27
CA GLN A 187 -8.77 -19.19 37.60
C GLN A 187 -8.87 -20.70 37.28
N ALA A 188 -8.28 -21.14 36.17
CA ALA A 188 -8.32 -22.56 35.77
C ALA A 188 -7.44 -23.46 36.62
N LEU A 189 -6.51 -22.90 37.39
CA LEU A 189 -5.62 -23.66 38.30
C LEU A 189 -6.21 -23.82 39.70
N HIS A 190 -7.15 -22.97 40.10
CA HIS A 190 -7.72 -22.97 41.45
C HIS A 190 -9.13 -23.57 41.48
N ASP A 191 -9.48 -24.13 42.62
CA ASP A 191 -10.85 -24.56 42.96
C ASP A 191 -11.67 -23.33 43.41
N PRO A 192 -12.82 -23.05 42.80
CA PRO A 192 -13.60 -21.83 43.05
C PRO A 192 -14.21 -21.78 44.47
N LEU A 193 -14.34 -22.90 45.14
CA LEU A 193 -14.91 -22.98 46.49
C LEU A 193 -13.87 -22.72 47.59
N THR A 194 -12.69 -23.31 47.45
CA THR A 194 -11.65 -23.29 48.49
C THR A 194 -10.54 -22.28 48.20
N GLY A 195 -10.38 -21.81 46.98
CA GLY A 195 -9.28 -20.95 46.53
C GLY A 195 -7.93 -21.69 46.43
N LEU A 196 -7.87 -22.98 46.74
CA LEU A 196 -6.67 -23.80 46.61
C LEU A 196 -6.46 -24.24 45.16
N TYR A 197 -5.24 -24.72 44.87
CA TYR A 197 -4.99 -25.36 43.59
C TYR A 197 -5.91 -26.57 43.37
N ASN A 198 -6.48 -26.68 42.18
CA ASN A 198 -7.36 -27.79 41.88
C ASN A 198 -6.58 -29.09 41.63
N ARG A 199 -7.30 -30.22 41.64
CA ARG A 199 -6.70 -31.55 41.49
C ARG A 199 -5.86 -31.67 40.22
N ARG A 200 -6.30 -31.06 39.12
CA ARG A 200 -5.59 -31.10 37.84
C ARG A 200 -4.21 -30.43 37.91
N HIS A 201 -4.12 -29.31 38.61
CA HIS A 201 -2.85 -28.63 38.86
C HIS A 201 -1.91 -29.49 39.73
N MET A 202 -2.45 -30.06 40.82
CA MET A 202 -1.71 -30.97 41.70
C MET A 202 -1.13 -32.14 40.90
N ASP A 203 -1.94 -32.83 40.05
CA ASP A 203 -1.49 -33.97 39.27
C ASP A 203 -0.33 -33.57 38.32
N THR A 204 -0.42 -32.37 37.71
CA THR A 204 0.61 -31.83 36.81
C THR A 204 1.92 -31.53 37.57
N VAL A 205 1.83 -30.88 38.74
CA VAL A 205 2.99 -30.54 39.57
C VAL A 205 3.64 -31.80 40.11
N LEU A 206 2.85 -32.73 40.63
CA LEU A 206 3.34 -33.99 41.17
C LEU A 206 4.12 -34.80 40.12
N ALA A 207 3.58 -34.91 38.91
CA ALA A 207 4.26 -35.59 37.81
C ALA A 207 5.62 -34.96 37.48
N ARG A 208 5.66 -33.61 37.45
CA ARG A 208 6.92 -32.87 37.22
C ARG A 208 7.94 -33.07 38.32
N GLU A 209 7.53 -32.91 39.58
CA GLU A 209 8.43 -33.06 40.73
C GLU A 209 8.95 -34.50 40.85
N LEU A 210 8.13 -35.52 40.60
CA LEU A 210 8.54 -36.91 40.54
C LEU A 210 9.63 -37.15 39.47
N ALA A 211 9.49 -36.56 38.29
CA ALA A 211 10.50 -36.65 37.25
C ALA A 211 11.82 -35.98 37.68
N THR A 212 11.74 -34.78 38.25
CA THR A 212 12.90 -34.01 38.72
C THR A 212 13.66 -34.77 39.83
N CYS A 213 12.93 -35.31 40.84
CA CYS A 213 13.53 -36.09 41.94
C CYS A 213 14.18 -37.37 41.41
N ARG A 214 13.55 -38.05 40.43
CA ARG A 214 14.14 -39.25 39.81
C ARG A 214 15.48 -38.93 39.12
N ASP A 215 15.53 -37.80 38.37
CA ASP A 215 16.75 -37.41 37.66
C ASP A 215 17.86 -36.95 38.61
N ALA A 216 17.49 -36.33 39.75
CA ALA A 216 18.43 -35.88 40.78
C ALA A 216 18.81 -36.97 41.80
N GLY A 217 18.13 -38.10 41.80
CA GLY A 217 18.32 -39.16 42.82
C GLY A 217 17.81 -38.74 44.21
N GLU A 218 16.86 -37.80 44.26
CA GLU A 218 16.27 -37.28 45.51
C GLU A 218 14.93 -37.94 45.82
N SER A 219 14.51 -37.84 47.08
CA SER A 219 13.24 -38.40 47.59
C SER A 219 12.15 -37.33 47.59
N LEU A 220 10.94 -37.67 47.15
CA LEU A 220 9.73 -36.82 47.25
C LEU A 220 8.81 -37.41 48.33
N ALA A 221 8.29 -36.55 49.23
CA ALA A 221 7.23 -36.92 50.17
C ALA A 221 5.92 -36.23 49.79
N LEU A 222 4.83 -37.00 49.75
CA LEU A 222 3.47 -36.50 49.53
C LEU A 222 2.64 -36.67 50.80
N VAL A 223 2.04 -35.58 51.29
CA VAL A 223 1.11 -35.61 52.43
C VAL A 223 -0.31 -35.45 51.91
N LEU A 224 -1.17 -36.39 52.19
CA LEU A 224 -2.60 -36.35 51.86
C LEU A 224 -3.38 -36.06 53.16
N LEU A 225 -4.25 -35.03 53.08
CA LEU A 225 -5.14 -34.65 54.17
C LEU A 225 -6.59 -34.75 53.67
N ASP A 226 -7.47 -35.34 54.47
CA ASP A 226 -8.91 -35.43 54.24
C ASP A 226 -9.67 -34.86 55.44
N ILE A 227 -10.83 -34.24 55.19
CA ILE A 227 -11.68 -33.66 56.22
C ILE A 227 -12.81 -34.66 56.52
N ASP A 228 -12.79 -35.25 57.72
CA ASP A 228 -13.83 -36.15 58.16
C ASP A 228 -15.20 -35.45 58.17
N HIS A 229 -16.19 -36.14 57.64
CA HIS A 229 -17.59 -35.68 57.61
C HIS A 229 -17.85 -34.36 56.84
N PHE A 230 -17.01 -33.98 55.91
CA PHE A 230 -17.15 -32.71 55.12
C PHE A 230 -18.58 -32.48 54.55
N LYS A 231 -19.31 -33.55 54.18
CA LYS A 231 -20.69 -33.45 53.73
C LYS A 231 -21.72 -33.05 54.79
N ARG A 232 -21.36 -32.93 56.05
CA ARG A 232 -22.21 -32.53 57.17
C ARG A 232 -21.95 -31.10 57.65
N VAL A 233 -21.00 -30.43 57.09
CA VAL A 233 -20.67 -29.04 57.27
C VAL A 233 -21.31 -28.24 56.15
#